data_f2e4b285ab3535da1182bbb8f9d3aab8
#
_entry.id   f2e4b285ab3535da1182bbb8f9d3aab8
#
_cell.length_a   1.000
_cell.length_b   1.000
_cell.length_c   1.000
_cell.angle_alpha   90.00
_cell.angle_beta   90.00
_cell.angle_gamma   90.00
#
_symmetry.space_group_name_H-M   'P 1'
#
loop_
_entity.id
_entity.type
_entity.pdbx_description
1 polymer ?
#
loop_
_entity_poly.entity_id
_entity_poly.type
_entity_poly.pdbx_seq_one_letter_code
_entity_poly.pdbx_strand_id
1 'polypeptide(L)'
;WEESDHPVVLFKMDLFGDVHGVDILSLNSDFVDRYINGDLKRTLEENHFEFNRDWSNITNEEGVDLLRNVEGLTQTNRGGLDSLEPGYVMTVDNLLKMLSIQLRLRFNLPVVIMGETGCGKSTLIRNMCAILGAPLHILNIHGGMGDEDIIGWMSQKIIIANRMTDQTE
;
A
#
# COMPACT_ATOMS: atom_id res chain seq x y z
N TRP A 1 21.29 -6.94 7.69
CA TRP A 1 20.14 -6.95 6.76
C TRP A 1 20.74 -6.58 5.42
N GLU A 2 20.95 -7.56 4.54
CA GLU A 2 21.26 -7.28 3.15
C GLU A 2 20.05 -6.59 2.55
N GLU A 3 20.29 -5.50 1.83
CA GLU A 3 19.27 -4.81 1.04
C GLU A 3 18.70 -5.82 0.06
N SER A 4 17.49 -6.26 0.32
CA SER A 4 16.86 -7.25 -0.54
C SER A 4 16.17 -6.52 -1.68
N ASP A 5 16.81 -6.46 -2.82
CA ASP A 5 16.21 -6.10 -4.12
C ASP A 5 15.15 -7.13 -4.56
N HIS A 6 14.31 -7.58 -3.63
CA HIS A 6 13.32 -8.58 -3.95
C HIS A 6 12.21 -7.99 -4.79
N PRO A 7 12.04 -8.43 -6.04
CA PRO A 7 10.92 -7.99 -6.84
C PRO A 7 9.61 -8.44 -6.22
N VAL A 8 8.62 -7.56 -6.24
CA VAL A 8 7.26 -7.87 -5.82
C VAL A 8 6.46 -8.31 -7.04
N VAL A 9 5.90 -9.50 -6.97
CA VAL A 9 5.06 -10.06 -8.03
C VAL A 9 3.61 -9.65 -7.81
N LEU A 10 3.01 -8.98 -8.79
CA LEU A 10 1.63 -8.55 -8.78
C LEU A 10 0.84 -9.38 -9.80
N PHE A 11 -0.14 -10.12 -9.35
CA PHE A 11 -1.05 -10.85 -10.23
C PHE A 11 -2.17 -9.94 -10.71
N LYS A 12 -2.35 -9.84 -12.03
CA LYS A 12 -3.52 -9.20 -12.63
C LYS A 12 -4.67 -10.18 -12.62
N MET A 13 -5.75 -9.80 -11.97
CA MET A 13 -6.97 -10.60 -11.90
C MET A 13 -8.13 -9.83 -12.53
N ASP A 14 -9.02 -10.52 -13.19
CA ASP A 14 -10.29 -9.97 -13.66
C ASP A 14 -11.35 -9.91 -12.53
N LEU A 15 -12.52 -9.43 -12.87
CA LEU A 15 -13.65 -9.34 -11.93
C LEU A 15 -14.15 -10.73 -11.44
N PHE A 16 -13.75 -11.80 -12.10
CA PHE A 16 -14.11 -13.19 -11.75
C PHE A 16 -13.03 -13.91 -10.97
N GLY A 17 -11.86 -13.27 -10.76
CA GLY A 17 -10.74 -13.83 -10.05
C GLY A 17 -9.77 -14.63 -10.91
N ASP A 18 -9.96 -14.66 -12.24
CA ASP A 18 -9.02 -15.30 -13.14
C ASP A 18 -7.76 -14.48 -13.35
N VAL A 19 -6.59 -15.12 -13.28
CA VAL A 19 -5.30 -14.48 -13.46
C VAL A 19 -4.99 -14.31 -14.94
N HIS A 20 -4.96 -13.07 -15.43
CA HIS A 20 -4.68 -12.75 -16.84
C HIS A 20 -3.23 -12.31 -17.10
N GLY A 21 -2.45 -12.13 -16.06
CA GLY A 21 -1.08 -11.70 -16.22
C GLY A 21 -0.37 -11.49 -14.89
N VAL A 22 0.91 -11.20 -15.01
CA VAL A 22 1.80 -10.93 -13.88
C VAL A 22 2.53 -9.64 -14.16
N ASP A 23 2.50 -8.73 -13.20
CA ASP A 23 3.36 -7.55 -13.18
C ASP A 23 4.43 -7.74 -12.11
N ILE A 24 5.60 -7.19 -12.37
CA ILE A 24 6.71 -7.22 -11.43
C ILE A 24 7.04 -5.78 -11.06
N LEU A 25 7.02 -5.48 -9.77
CA LEU A 25 7.46 -4.22 -9.22
C LEU A 25 8.85 -4.43 -8.61
N SER A 26 9.83 -3.70 -9.11
CA SER A 26 11.20 -3.73 -8.61
C SER A 26 11.83 -2.35 -8.75
N LEU A 27 12.81 -2.04 -7.92
CA LEU A 27 13.64 -0.83 -8.03
C LEU A 27 14.97 -1.11 -8.72
N ASN A 28 15.30 -2.38 -8.96
CA ASN A 28 16.49 -2.76 -9.70
C ASN A 28 16.29 -2.49 -11.19
N SER A 29 17.13 -1.64 -11.79
CA SER A 29 17.01 -1.21 -13.19
C SER A 29 17.05 -2.37 -14.19
N ASP A 30 17.86 -3.40 -13.93
CA ASP A 30 17.98 -4.57 -14.79
C ASP A 30 16.70 -5.42 -14.81
N PHE A 31 15.95 -5.43 -13.70
CA PHE A 31 14.65 -6.07 -13.59
C PHE A 31 13.54 -5.26 -14.23
N VAL A 32 13.59 -3.94 -14.08
CA VAL A 32 12.58 -3.01 -14.62
C VAL A 32 12.45 -3.19 -16.13
N ASP A 33 13.56 -3.20 -16.83
CA ASP A 33 13.56 -3.26 -18.31
C ASP A 33 13.17 -4.63 -18.86
N ARG A 34 13.35 -5.70 -18.08
CA ARG A 34 13.06 -7.07 -18.52
C ARG A 34 11.66 -7.57 -18.17
N TYR A 35 11.11 -7.14 -17.02
CA TYR A 35 10.00 -7.85 -16.41
C TYR A 35 8.83 -6.94 -16.05
N ILE A 36 9.00 -5.61 -15.99
CA ILE A 36 7.88 -4.72 -15.71
C ILE A 36 7.04 -4.52 -16.95
N ASN A 37 5.73 -4.71 -16.79
CA ASN A 37 4.78 -4.39 -17.85
C ASN A 37 4.88 -2.91 -18.21
N GLY A 38 4.91 -2.60 -19.51
CA GLY A 38 5.05 -1.24 -20.03
C GLY A 38 3.96 -0.28 -19.55
N ASP A 39 2.74 -0.76 -19.32
CA ASP A 39 1.64 0.06 -18.81
C ASP A 39 1.84 0.41 -17.33
N LEU A 40 2.29 -0.54 -16.51
CA LEU A 40 2.63 -0.26 -15.11
C LEU A 40 3.82 0.69 -15.02
N LYS A 41 4.87 0.47 -15.83
CA LYS A 41 6.04 1.34 -15.89
C LYS A 41 5.61 2.78 -16.21
N ARG A 42 4.84 2.97 -17.29
CA ARG A 42 4.33 4.28 -17.69
C ARG A 42 3.51 4.94 -16.58
N THR A 43 2.58 4.20 -15.97
CA THR A 43 1.74 4.73 -14.87
C THR A 43 2.58 5.21 -13.70
N LEU A 44 3.62 4.47 -13.32
CA LEU A 44 4.51 4.86 -12.23
C LEU A 44 5.38 6.08 -12.61
N GLU A 45 5.92 6.12 -13.84
CA GLU A 45 6.70 7.26 -14.35
C GLU A 45 5.86 8.54 -14.46
N GLU A 46 4.61 8.45 -14.93
CA GLU A 46 3.65 9.56 -14.94
C GLU A 46 3.33 10.09 -13.54
N ASN A 47 3.47 9.26 -12.52
CA ASN A 47 3.33 9.62 -11.11
C ASN A 47 4.68 9.90 -10.42
N HIS A 48 5.69 10.29 -11.19
CA HIS A 48 7.01 10.70 -10.72
C HIS A 48 7.85 9.60 -10.05
N PHE A 49 7.60 8.34 -10.40
CA PHE A 49 8.43 7.24 -9.93
C PHE A 49 9.63 7.06 -10.87
N GLU A 50 10.83 7.29 -10.35
CA GLU A 50 12.08 7.18 -11.10
C GLU A 50 12.73 5.81 -10.88
N PHE A 51 12.67 4.91 -11.86
CA PHE A 51 13.24 3.56 -11.74
C PHE A 51 14.77 3.52 -11.72
N ASN A 52 15.44 4.50 -12.33
CA ASN A 52 16.92 4.53 -12.45
C ASN A 52 17.61 5.29 -11.31
N ARG A 53 16.90 5.57 -10.24
CA ARG A 53 17.42 6.26 -9.08
C ARG A 53 18.07 5.27 -8.10
N ASP A 54 19.12 5.70 -7.40
CA ASP A 54 19.60 5.01 -6.20
C ASP A 54 18.61 5.20 -5.05
N TRP A 55 17.93 4.13 -4.69
CA TRP A 55 16.91 4.11 -3.64
C TRP A 55 17.46 3.72 -2.27
N SER A 56 18.76 3.38 -2.14
CA SER A 56 19.36 2.90 -0.89
C SER A 56 19.27 3.91 0.26
N ASN A 57 19.15 5.20 -0.05
CA ASN A 57 19.10 6.30 0.91
C ASN A 57 17.78 7.10 0.83
N ILE A 58 16.65 6.42 0.63
CA ILE A 58 15.35 7.08 0.59
C ILE A 58 15.04 7.77 1.93
N THR A 59 14.58 9.01 1.88
CA THR A 59 14.08 9.74 3.05
C THR A 59 12.59 9.47 3.29
N ASN A 60 12.12 9.74 4.52
CA ASN A 60 10.69 9.67 4.82
C ASN A 60 9.87 10.59 3.92
N GLU A 61 10.35 11.80 3.66
CA GLU A 61 9.70 12.81 2.81
C GLU A 61 9.52 12.29 1.37
N GLU A 62 10.58 11.79 0.77
CA GLU A 62 10.54 11.24 -0.59
C GLU A 62 9.60 10.03 -0.71
N GLY A 63 9.62 9.12 0.26
CA GLY A 63 8.73 7.96 0.25
C GLY A 63 7.26 8.34 0.44
N VAL A 64 7.00 9.33 1.29
CA VAL A 64 5.64 9.88 1.52
C VAL A 64 5.13 10.55 0.25
N ASP A 65 5.93 11.41 -0.37
CA ASP A 65 5.55 12.12 -1.59
C ASP A 65 5.25 11.16 -2.73
N LEU A 66 6.07 10.13 -2.88
CA LEU A 66 5.86 9.11 -3.91
C LEU A 66 4.54 8.36 -3.71
N LEU A 67 4.27 7.87 -2.48
CA LEU A 67 3.02 7.17 -2.19
C LEU A 67 1.80 8.04 -2.44
N ARG A 68 1.87 9.32 -2.08
CA ARG A 68 0.79 10.29 -2.29
C ARG A 68 0.59 10.62 -3.76
N ASN A 69 1.68 10.75 -4.52
CA ASN A 69 1.63 11.01 -5.96
C ASN A 69 0.96 9.86 -6.72
N VAL A 70 1.31 8.62 -6.40
CA VAL A 70 0.69 7.43 -7.01
C VAL A 70 -0.83 7.39 -6.75
N GLU A 71 -1.32 7.92 -5.63
CA GLU A 71 -2.76 8.04 -5.34
C GLU A 71 -3.41 9.34 -5.87
N GLY A 72 -2.63 10.24 -6.44
CA GLY A 72 -3.15 11.53 -6.89
C GLY A 72 -3.50 12.48 -5.73
N LEU A 73 -2.93 12.28 -4.55
CA LEU A 73 -3.23 13.05 -3.32
C LEU A 73 -2.34 14.28 -3.15
N THR A 74 -1.71 14.76 -4.19
CA THR A 74 -0.75 15.88 -4.16
C THR A 74 -1.32 17.18 -3.58
N GLN A 75 -2.64 17.36 -3.64
CA GLN A 75 -3.31 18.59 -3.21
C GLN A 75 -4.17 18.45 -1.94
N THR A 76 -4.13 17.31 -1.26
CA THR A 76 -4.93 17.11 -0.05
C THR A 76 -4.13 17.44 1.20
N ASN A 77 -4.76 18.15 2.15
CA ASN A 77 -4.16 18.45 3.46
C ASN A 77 -4.31 17.29 4.48
N ARG A 78 -4.83 16.14 4.05
CA ARG A 78 -4.98 14.97 4.91
C ARG A 78 -3.79 14.03 4.74
N GLY A 79 -3.26 13.52 5.85
CA GLY A 79 -2.11 12.63 5.85
C GLY A 79 -0.80 13.36 5.55
N GLY A 80 0.24 12.61 5.20
CA GLY A 80 1.55 13.13 4.83
C GLY A 80 2.62 12.82 5.85
N LEU A 81 3.74 13.55 5.77
CA LEU A 81 4.94 13.31 6.58
C LEU A 81 4.68 13.43 8.09
N ASP A 82 3.95 14.46 8.51
CA ASP A 82 3.64 14.72 9.93
C ASP A 82 2.73 13.67 10.56
N SER A 83 2.15 12.80 9.74
CA SER A 83 1.26 11.73 10.19
C SER A 83 1.99 10.41 10.50
N LEU A 84 3.28 10.33 10.22
CA LEU A 84 4.08 9.14 10.52
C LEU A 84 4.21 8.90 12.02
N GLU A 85 4.23 7.63 12.42
CA GLU A 85 4.55 7.26 13.81
C GLU A 85 5.94 7.78 14.20
N PRO A 86 6.12 8.32 15.42
CA PRO A 86 7.42 8.82 15.88
C PRO A 86 8.52 7.74 15.75
N GLY A 87 9.62 8.11 15.09
CA GLY A 87 10.75 7.20 14.88
C GLY A 87 10.57 6.22 13.72
N TYR A 88 9.50 6.32 12.94
CA TYR A 88 9.36 5.52 11.71
C TYR A 88 10.40 5.95 10.68
N VAL A 89 11.07 4.97 10.09
CA VAL A 89 12.03 5.17 9.00
C VAL A 89 11.52 4.47 7.76
N MET A 90 11.36 5.24 6.69
CA MET A 90 11.01 4.68 5.38
C MET A 90 12.23 3.94 4.84
N THR A 91 12.02 2.70 4.47
CA THR A 91 13.00 1.89 3.74
C THR A 91 12.44 1.56 2.37
N VAL A 92 13.31 1.25 1.43
CA VAL A 92 12.93 0.81 0.08
C VAL A 92 11.97 -0.38 0.13
N ASP A 93 12.26 -1.35 0.98
CA ASP A 93 11.42 -2.54 1.17
C ASP A 93 10.02 -2.18 1.70
N ASN A 94 9.93 -1.28 2.67
CA ASN A 94 8.64 -0.79 3.18
C ASN A 94 7.88 0.00 2.12
N LEU A 95 8.56 0.84 1.34
CA LEU A 95 7.96 1.58 0.24
C LEU A 95 7.37 0.65 -0.81
N LEU A 96 8.13 -0.36 -1.27
CA LEU A 96 7.64 -1.35 -2.24
C LEU A 96 6.43 -2.13 -1.72
N LYS A 97 6.45 -2.51 -0.44
CA LYS A 97 5.31 -3.18 0.20
C LYS A 97 4.08 -2.28 0.24
N MET A 98 4.23 -1.01 0.63
CA MET A 98 3.13 -0.05 0.64
C MET A 98 2.56 0.19 -0.75
N LEU A 99 3.42 0.39 -1.77
CA LEU A 99 3.01 0.54 -3.17
C LEU A 99 2.24 -0.69 -3.67
N SER A 100 2.72 -1.89 -3.34
CA SER A 100 2.07 -3.14 -3.74
C SER A 100 0.69 -3.29 -3.12
N ILE A 101 0.53 -2.94 -1.84
CA ILE A 101 -0.75 -2.96 -1.14
C ILE A 101 -1.69 -1.93 -1.75
N GLN A 102 -1.21 -0.71 -1.97
CA GLN A 102 -1.95 0.39 -2.55
C GLN A 102 -2.50 0.06 -3.95
N LEU A 103 -1.65 -0.48 -4.83
CA LEU A 103 -2.07 -0.92 -6.17
C LEU A 103 -3.15 -2.00 -6.12
N ARG A 104 -3.11 -2.90 -5.13
CA ARG A 104 -4.15 -3.92 -4.94
C ARG A 104 -5.46 -3.31 -4.45
N LEU A 105 -5.40 -2.43 -3.48
CA LEU A 105 -6.59 -1.78 -2.91
C LEU A 105 -7.32 -0.93 -3.95
N ARG A 106 -6.61 -0.30 -4.88
CA ARG A 106 -7.22 0.45 -6.00
C ARG A 106 -8.14 -0.42 -6.88
N PHE A 107 -7.85 -1.71 -6.98
CA PHE A 107 -8.67 -2.67 -7.71
C PHE A 107 -9.67 -3.42 -6.82
N ASN A 108 -9.90 -2.94 -5.58
CA ASN A 108 -10.74 -3.59 -4.58
C ASN A 108 -10.33 -5.04 -4.28
N LEU A 109 -9.05 -5.36 -4.42
CA LEU A 109 -8.53 -6.70 -4.12
C LEU A 109 -8.10 -6.76 -2.65
N PRO A 110 -8.52 -7.79 -1.91
CA PRO A 110 -8.08 -7.99 -0.55
C PRO A 110 -6.58 -8.32 -0.50
N VAL A 111 -5.91 -7.88 0.56
CA VAL A 111 -4.49 -8.13 0.78
C VAL A 111 -4.29 -8.91 2.06
N VAL A 112 -3.55 -10.02 1.99
CA VAL A 112 -3.12 -10.80 3.14
C VAL A 112 -1.62 -10.58 3.36
N ILE A 113 -1.24 -10.10 4.55
CA ILE A 113 0.16 -9.88 4.93
C ILE A 113 0.54 -10.95 5.94
N MET A 114 1.50 -11.78 5.58
CA MET A 114 2.02 -12.86 6.41
C MET A 114 3.46 -12.57 6.82
N GLY A 115 3.85 -13.07 7.97
CA GLY A 115 5.20 -12.92 8.50
C GLY A 115 5.25 -13.14 10.00
N GLU A 116 6.45 -13.20 10.57
CA GLU A 116 6.68 -13.41 11.98
C GLU A 116 6.09 -12.32 12.87
N THR A 117 5.83 -12.65 14.12
CA THR A 117 5.39 -11.67 15.11
C THR A 117 6.50 -10.64 15.34
N GLY A 118 6.13 -9.36 15.38
CA GLY A 118 7.09 -8.28 15.60
C GLY A 118 7.82 -7.77 14.35
N CYS A 119 7.60 -8.33 13.16
CA CYS A 119 8.23 -7.86 11.92
C CYS A 119 7.62 -6.56 11.33
N GLY A 120 6.83 -5.82 12.08
CA GLY A 120 6.35 -4.49 11.68
C GLY A 120 5.12 -4.46 10.75
N LYS A 121 4.41 -5.58 10.52
CA LYS A 121 3.23 -5.62 9.62
C LYS A 121 2.17 -4.57 9.95
N SER A 122 1.79 -4.48 11.21
CA SER A 122 0.77 -3.52 11.66
C SER A 122 1.26 -2.07 11.58
N THR A 123 2.53 -1.84 11.88
CA THR A 123 3.18 -0.53 11.77
C THR A 123 3.22 -0.09 10.31
N LEU A 124 3.54 -0.98 9.38
CA LEU A 124 3.52 -0.70 7.94
C LEU A 124 2.13 -0.19 7.49
N ILE A 125 1.05 -0.90 7.86
CA ILE A 125 -0.31 -0.52 7.49
C ILE A 125 -0.75 0.79 8.16
N ARG A 126 -0.42 1.00 9.44
CA ARG A 126 -0.76 2.25 10.14
C ARG A 126 -0.10 3.46 9.47
N ASN A 127 1.20 3.37 9.20
CA ASN A 127 1.92 4.46 8.53
C ASN A 127 1.41 4.67 7.10
N MET A 128 1.14 3.61 6.33
CA MET A 128 0.54 3.73 5.00
C MET A 128 -0.80 4.47 5.05
N CYS A 129 -1.72 4.07 5.93
CA CYS A 129 -3.01 4.74 6.09
C CYS A 129 -2.85 6.20 6.56
N ALA A 130 -1.90 6.47 7.46
CA ALA A 130 -1.59 7.81 7.93
C ALA A 130 -1.06 8.72 6.80
N ILE A 131 -0.12 8.21 5.98
CA ILE A 131 0.41 8.91 4.80
C ILE A 131 -0.71 9.27 3.83
N LEU A 132 -1.62 8.34 3.57
CA LEU A 132 -2.71 8.50 2.62
C LEU A 132 -3.91 9.29 3.20
N GLY A 133 -3.91 9.58 4.50
CA GLY A 133 -5.06 10.19 5.18
C GLY A 133 -6.29 9.28 5.19
N ALA A 134 -6.10 7.97 5.05
CA ALA A 134 -7.15 6.98 5.00
C ALA A 134 -7.55 6.51 6.41
N PRO A 135 -8.85 6.36 6.72
CA PRO A 135 -9.28 5.82 8.00
C PRO A 135 -8.88 4.34 8.12
N LEU A 136 -8.31 3.97 9.28
CA LEU A 136 -7.93 2.61 9.59
C LEU A 136 -8.81 2.04 10.71
N HIS A 137 -9.47 0.93 10.43
CA HIS A 137 -10.23 0.18 11.41
C HIS A 137 -9.59 -1.18 11.65
N ILE A 138 -9.25 -1.49 12.90
CA ILE A 138 -8.56 -2.74 13.26
C ILE A 138 -9.52 -3.63 14.05
N LEU A 139 -9.67 -4.87 13.59
CA LEU A 139 -10.34 -5.95 14.32
C LEU A 139 -9.31 -7.00 14.71
N ASN A 140 -9.11 -7.18 16.01
CA ASN A 140 -8.25 -8.25 16.51
C ASN A 140 -9.09 -9.53 16.67
N ILE A 141 -8.85 -10.50 15.80
CA ILE A 141 -9.57 -11.79 15.84
C ILE A 141 -8.84 -12.74 16.78
N HIS A 142 -9.58 -13.35 17.67
CA HIS A 142 -9.08 -14.34 18.63
C HIS A 142 -10.05 -15.52 18.73
N GLY A 143 -9.60 -16.64 19.32
CA GLY A 143 -10.33 -17.91 19.33
C GLY A 143 -11.70 -17.92 20.03
N GLY A 144 -12.10 -16.82 20.70
CA GLY A 144 -13.41 -16.66 21.30
C GLY A 144 -14.42 -15.86 20.46
N MET A 145 -14.03 -15.38 19.27
CA MET A 145 -14.93 -14.63 18.37
C MET A 145 -15.63 -15.58 17.42
N GLY A 146 -16.94 -15.43 17.29
CA GLY A 146 -17.74 -16.11 16.27
C GLY A 146 -17.93 -15.26 15.00
N ASP A 147 -18.51 -15.87 13.97
CA ASP A 147 -18.80 -15.19 12.70
C ASP A 147 -19.74 -13.99 12.90
N GLU A 148 -20.67 -14.09 13.83
CA GLU A 148 -21.62 -12.99 14.16
C GLU A 148 -20.90 -11.75 14.70
N ASP A 149 -19.87 -11.91 15.51
CA ASP A 149 -19.06 -10.83 16.04
C ASP A 149 -18.32 -10.08 14.92
N ILE A 150 -17.75 -10.85 13.98
CA ILE A 150 -17.03 -10.30 12.84
C ILE A 150 -17.97 -9.56 11.90
N ILE A 151 -19.12 -10.17 11.55
CA ILE A 151 -20.13 -9.56 10.68
C ILE A 151 -20.71 -8.30 11.33
N GLY A 152 -21.02 -8.34 12.61
CA GLY A 152 -21.53 -7.19 13.36
C GLY A 152 -20.55 -6.02 13.36
N TRP A 153 -19.27 -6.29 13.60
CA TRP A 153 -18.23 -5.26 13.56
C TRP A 153 -18.08 -4.65 12.16
N MET A 154 -18.02 -5.48 11.12
CA MET A 154 -17.91 -5.03 9.72
C MET A 154 -19.11 -4.16 9.32
N SER A 155 -20.34 -4.60 9.65
CA SER A 155 -21.56 -3.87 9.35
C SER A 155 -21.56 -2.46 9.96
N GLN A 156 -21.12 -2.32 11.20
CA GLN A 156 -20.98 -1.02 11.84
C GLN A 156 -20.00 -0.10 11.09
N LYS A 157 -18.87 -0.64 10.62
CA LYS A 157 -17.85 0.15 9.90
C LYS A 157 -18.31 0.56 8.51
N ILE A 158 -19.05 -0.28 7.81
CA ILE A 158 -19.68 0.04 6.52
C ILE A 158 -20.69 1.20 6.69
N ILE A 159 -21.52 1.17 7.72
CA ILE A 159 -22.49 2.26 8.01
C ILE A 159 -21.76 3.58 8.25
N ILE A 160 -20.64 3.56 8.99
CA ILE A 160 -19.83 4.75 9.25
C ILE A 160 -19.22 5.27 7.95
N ALA A 161 -18.64 4.40 7.13
CA ALA A 161 -18.04 4.77 5.86
C ALA A 161 -19.05 5.43 4.91
N ASN A 162 -20.24 4.84 4.75
CA ASN A 162 -21.29 5.40 3.89
C ASN A 162 -21.75 6.81 4.38
N ARG A 163 -21.87 7.04 5.70
CA ARG A 163 -22.19 8.36 6.23
C ARG A 163 -21.12 9.42 5.95
N MET A 164 -19.85 9.02 5.89
CA MET A 164 -18.76 9.95 5.58
C MET A 164 -18.75 10.34 4.09
N THR A 165 -19.18 9.43 3.20
CA THR A 165 -19.31 9.72 1.77
C THR A 165 -20.44 10.69 1.48
N ASP A 166 -21.61 10.53 2.16
CA ASP A 166 -22.77 11.41 2.00
C ASP A 166 -22.55 12.84 2.51
N GLN A 167 -21.52 13.10 3.31
CA GLN A 167 -21.17 14.44 3.81
C GLN A 167 -20.15 15.18 2.93
N THR A 168 -19.63 14.54 1.91
CA THR A 168 -18.61 15.10 1.01
C THR A 168 -19.15 15.46 -0.38
N GLU A 169 -20.43 15.21 -0.66
CA GLU A 169 -21.22 15.76 -1.78
C GLU A 169 -21.94 17.05 -1.39
#